data_c51dd4a4acf737bf8599e25ad26c36e6
#
_entry.id   c51dd4a4acf737bf8599e25ad26c36e6
#
_cell.length_a   1.000
_cell.length_b   1.000
_cell.length_c   1.000
_cell.angle_alpha   90.00
_cell.angle_beta   90.00
_cell.angle_gamma   90.00
#
_symmetry.space_group_name_H-M   'P 1'
#
loop_
_entity.id
_entity.type
_entity.pdbx_description
1 polymer ?
#
loop_
_entity_poly.entity_id
_entity_poly.type
_entity_poly.pdbx_seq_one_letter_code
_entity_poly.pdbx_strand_id
1 'polypeptide(L)'
;MANNILSNGRIQQQATVSQRLRNDKGKKALEISAIESNNWLLHRHYTRHEYKTCKILIDQELTRSNGYNEYANYLKGLILRREGKIQDSLSCFQAAYNVNSTNVNNVKQIAKSFLIMGSHKRAVDAYLEAEKILNIPDWEIYFNLGECYTKMNQLYEAKKHLKRSIELTKNELPYIALAKMYLLEDHITEAQNAYTAALSGNPESIEAATELGLLYLKIGDVQRAFQQFGTAVAHSPSCTRAILPIAFIIQNHQEYDVALSKYKLAAQSIPESYALWNNVGMCFYGKQKFVAAISCLKRAHYLNSMAFLPAYNLGMVFLTTGQPASAAIYLCAAVSADPKNPMPYLLLGLALKRLEDLEGAEKVLQKAHALSPQDPLVLINYAIILEAQGKGNIAAEFLTALNDITAVIDVDVQITQTAKKLSTKIQQGTASSKQEEELRMLNSDEV
;
A
#
# COMPACT_ATOMS: atom_id res chain seq x y z
N MET A 1 -24.93 -5.25 -22.72
CA MET A 1 -24.76 -6.21 -23.82
C MET A 1 -24.28 -7.59 -23.37
N ALA A 2 -23.57 -7.75 -22.27
CA ALA A 2 -23.10 -9.06 -21.76
C ALA A 2 -24.25 -9.99 -21.30
N ASN A 3 -25.37 -9.46 -20.86
CA ASN A 3 -26.53 -10.27 -20.42
C ASN A 3 -27.27 -10.96 -21.56
N ASN A 4 -27.14 -10.50 -22.80
CA ASN A 4 -27.84 -11.11 -23.95
C ASN A 4 -27.09 -12.31 -24.55
N ILE A 5 -25.78 -12.40 -24.36
CA ILE A 5 -24.95 -13.50 -24.91
C ILE A 5 -25.13 -14.76 -24.05
N LEU A 6 -25.25 -14.61 -22.72
CA LEU A 6 -25.49 -15.74 -21.82
C LEU A 6 -26.90 -16.30 -21.93
N SER A 7 -27.92 -15.45 -22.25
CA SER A 7 -29.29 -15.91 -22.48
C SER A 7 -29.41 -16.67 -23.78
N ASN A 8 -28.75 -16.25 -24.86
CA ASN A 8 -28.85 -16.91 -26.18
C ASN A 8 -28.17 -18.28 -26.22
N GLY A 9 -27.04 -18.45 -25.55
CA GLY A 9 -26.37 -19.76 -25.44
C GLY A 9 -27.18 -20.77 -24.64
N ARG A 10 -27.87 -20.34 -23.57
CA ARG A 10 -28.74 -21.21 -22.78
C ARG A 10 -30.05 -21.55 -23.49
N ILE A 11 -30.61 -20.60 -24.22
CA ILE A 11 -31.85 -20.85 -25.02
C ILE A 11 -31.56 -21.85 -26.14
N GLN A 12 -30.42 -21.81 -26.80
CA GLN A 12 -30.04 -22.79 -27.81
C GLN A 12 -29.76 -24.18 -27.23
N GLN A 13 -29.09 -24.27 -26.06
CA GLN A 13 -28.87 -25.56 -25.38
C GLN A 13 -30.19 -26.14 -24.83
N GLN A 14 -31.09 -25.30 -24.29
CA GLN A 14 -32.43 -25.76 -23.88
C GLN A 14 -33.27 -26.16 -25.06
N ALA A 15 -33.15 -25.48 -26.21
CA ALA A 15 -33.87 -25.86 -27.44
C ALA A 15 -33.37 -27.20 -28.01
N THR A 16 -32.07 -27.45 -28.01
CA THR A 16 -31.49 -28.73 -28.46
C THR A 16 -31.78 -29.89 -27.51
N VAL A 17 -31.82 -29.65 -26.20
CA VAL A 17 -32.22 -30.63 -25.19
C VAL A 17 -33.72 -30.91 -25.33
N SER A 18 -34.58 -29.88 -25.52
CA SER A 18 -36.02 -30.05 -25.75
C SER A 18 -36.34 -30.77 -27.06
N GLN A 19 -35.56 -30.60 -28.12
CA GLN A 19 -35.71 -31.35 -29.37
C GLN A 19 -35.29 -32.82 -29.25
N ARG A 20 -34.22 -33.12 -28.51
CA ARG A 20 -33.83 -34.51 -28.21
C ARG A 20 -34.83 -35.21 -27.29
N LEU A 21 -35.41 -34.52 -26.33
CA LEU A 21 -36.45 -35.06 -25.43
C LEU A 21 -37.82 -35.28 -26.09
N ARG A 22 -38.13 -34.61 -27.21
CA ARG A 22 -39.35 -34.86 -27.98
C ARG A 22 -39.32 -36.18 -28.74
N ASN A 23 -38.13 -36.71 -29.01
CA ASN A 23 -37.96 -37.98 -29.71
C ASN A 23 -37.85 -39.20 -28.80
N ASP A 24 -37.71 -38.98 -27.48
CA ASP A 24 -37.59 -40.05 -26.50
C ASP A 24 -38.91 -40.12 -25.69
N LYS A 25 -39.85 -40.96 -26.08
CA LYS A 25 -41.12 -41.24 -25.40
C LYS A 25 -40.89 -42.03 -24.11
N GLY A 26 -40.17 -41.50 -23.16
CA GLY A 26 -39.88 -42.16 -21.88
C GLY A 26 -40.03 -41.24 -20.67
N LYS A 27 -40.55 -41.74 -19.57
CA LYS A 27 -40.84 -41.08 -18.27
C LYS A 27 -39.71 -40.29 -17.63
N LYS A 28 -38.45 -40.38 -18.13
CA LYS A 28 -37.27 -39.70 -17.60
C LYS A 28 -37.21 -38.18 -17.83
N ALA A 29 -37.86 -37.67 -18.89
CA ALA A 29 -37.83 -36.24 -19.22
C ALA A 29 -38.60 -35.35 -18.21
N LEU A 30 -39.63 -35.91 -17.59
CA LEU A 30 -40.44 -35.20 -16.58
C LEU A 30 -39.74 -35.08 -15.21
N GLU A 31 -38.91 -36.06 -14.83
CA GLU A 31 -38.18 -36.03 -13.56
C GLU A 31 -37.01 -35.00 -13.57
N ILE A 32 -36.32 -34.83 -14.71
CA ILE A 32 -35.25 -33.86 -14.87
C ILE A 32 -35.81 -32.44 -14.83
N SER A 33 -36.96 -32.16 -15.44
CA SER A 33 -37.59 -30.84 -15.39
C SER A 33 -38.12 -30.50 -13.98
N ALA A 34 -38.45 -31.49 -13.17
CA ALA A 34 -38.91 -31.30 -11.80
C ALA A 34 -37.78 -30.91 -10.83
N ILE A 35 -36.56 -31.42 -11.06
CA ILE A 35 -35.39 -31.11 -10.22
C ILE A 35 -34.92 -29.66 -10.43
N GLU A 36 -35.04 -29.12 -11.65
CA GLU A 36 -34.58 -27.77 -11.99
C GLU A 36 -35.67 -26.71 -11.95
N SER A 37 -36.93 -27.09 -11.66
CA SER A 37 -38.08 -26.21 -11.76
C SER A 37 -37.99 -24.91 -10.94
N ASN A 38 -37.29 -24.93 -9.80
CA ASN A 38 -37.17 -23.81 -8.88
C ASN A 38 -35.84 -23.02 -9.00
N ASN A 39 -34.97 -23.38 -9.96
CA ASN A 39 -33.69 -22.70 -10.14
C ASN A 39 -33.84 -21.20 -10.43
N TRP A 40 -34.91 -20.79 -11.14
CA TRP A 40 -35.21 -19.38 -11.39
C TRP A 40 -35.51 -18.61 -10.09
N LEU A 41 -36.18 -19.24 -9.12
CA LEU A 41 -36.51 -18.64 -7.84
C LEU A 41 -35.24 -18.45 -7.00
N LEU A 42 -34.37 -19.46 -6.95
CA LEU A 42 -33.05 -19.37 -6.30
C LEU A 42 -32.21 -18.24 -6.89
N HIS A 43 -32.19 -18.15 -8.24
CA HIS A 43 -31.47 -17.07 -8.93
C HIS A 43 -32.02 -15.68 -8.57
N ARG A 44 -33.36 -15.54 -8.53
CA ARG A 44 -34.01 -14.27 -8.17
C ARG A 44 -33.63 -13.80 -6.77
N HIS A 45 -33.69 -14.67 -5.76
CA HIS A 45 -33.30 -14.32 -4.39
C HIS A 45 -31.80 -14.02 -4.26
N TYR A 46 -30.97 -14.77 -5.00
CA TYR A 46 -29.54 -14.52 -5.04
C TYR A 46 -29.19 -13.15 -5.64
N THR A 47 -29.79 -12.77 -6.75
CA THR A 47 -29.57 -11.48 -7.42
C THR A 47 -30.10 -10.29 -6.61
N ARG A 48 -31.14 -10.50 -5.80
CA ARG A 48 -31.65 -9.50 -4.85
C ARG A 48 -30.87 -9.41 -3.55
N HIS A 49 -29.78 -10.19 -3.41
CA HIS A 49 -28.98 -10.26 -2.20
C HIS A 49 -29.72 -10.75 -0.94
N GLU A 50 -30.83 -11.41 -1.11
CA GLU A 50 -31.64 -12.02 -0.04
C GLU A 50 -31.05 -13.37 0.38
N TYR A 51 -29.80 -13.37 0.90
CA TYR A 51 -29.02 -14.61 1.12
C TYR A 51 -29.63 -15.54 2.18
N LYS A 52 -30.31 -14.98 3.20
CA LYS A 52 -30.94 -15.80 4.25
C LYS A 52 -32.08 -16.65 3.69
N THR A 53 -32.99 -16.03 2.97
CA THR A 53 -34.11 -16.71 2.32
C THR A 53 -33.64 -17.66 1.22
N CYS A 54 -32.65 -17.23 0.44
CA CYS A 54 -32.04 -18.05 -0.60
C CYS A 54 -31.43 -19.35 -0.01
N LYS A 55 -30.76 -19.32 1.14
CA LYS A 55 -30.22 -20.52 1.80
C LYS A 55 -31.29 -21.50 2.20
N ILE A 56 -32.39 -21.03 2.81
CA ILE A 56 -33.52 -21.89 3.21
C ILE A 56 -34.11 -22.63 1.98
N LEU A 57 -34.31 -21.89 0.89
CA LEU A 57 -34.81 -22.46 -0.36
C LEU A 57 -33.80 -23.43 -0.99
N ILE A 58 -32.50 -23.13 -0.96
CA ILE A 58 -31.46 -24.04 -1.45
C ILE A 58 -31.46 -25.34 -0.63
N ASP A 59 -31.54 -25.28 0.69
CA ASP A 59 -31.53 -26.46 1.54
C ASP A 59 -32.82 -27.31 1.30
N GLN A 60 -33.96 -26.68 1.07
CA GLN A 60 -35.21 -27.37 0.67
C GLN A 60 -35.06 -28.08 -0.68
N GLU A 61 -34.46 -27.41 -1.69
CA GLU A 61 -34.26 -28.00 -3.01
C GLU A 61 -33.21 -29.12 -3.00
N LEU A 62 -32.14 -28.98 -2.18
CA LEU A 62 -31.15 -30.03 -2.03
C LEU A 62 -31.70 -31.27 -1.33
N THR A 63 -32.59 -31.11 -0.32
CA THR A 63 -33.28 -32.23 0.33
C THR A 63 -34.23 -32.89 -0.64
N ARG A 64 -34.97 -32.12 -1.45
CA ARG A 64 -35.93 -32.64 -2.46
C ARG A 64 -35.20 -33.40 -3.59
N SER A 65 -34.04 -32.92 -4.01
CA SER A 65 -33.25 -33.49 -5.10
C SER A 65 -32.22 -34.52 -4.63
N ASN A 66 -32.15 -34.88 -3.34
CA ASN A 66 -31.10 -35.70 -2.74
C ASN A 66 -29.69 -35.22 -3.08
N GLY A 67 -29.48 -33.90 -3.17
CA GLY A 67 -28.22 -33.29 -3.51
C GLY A 67 -27.87 -33.19 -5.00
N TYR A 68 -28.72 -33.72 -5.91
CA TYR A 68 -28.46 -33.76 -7.35
C TYR A 68 -28.82 -32.47 -8.11
N ASN A 69 -29.14 -31.37 -7.43
CA ASN A 69 -29.33 -30.06 -8.09
C ASN A 69 -27.98 -29.32 -8.19
N GLU A 70 -27.43 -29.28 -9.41
CA GLU A 70 -26.16 -28.59 -9.71
C GLU A 70 -26.20 -27.11 -9.31
N TYR A 71 -27.26 -26.41 -9.78
CA TYR A 71 -27.38 -24.97 -9.60
C TYR A 71 -27.56 -24.57 -8.13
N ALA A 72 -28.28 -25.35 -7.36
CA ALA A 72 -28.45 -25.12 -5.92
C ALA A 72 -27.13 -25.26 -5.17
N ASN A 73 -26.34 -26.31 -5.47
CA ASN A 73 -25.00 -26.48 -4.91
C ASN A 73 -24.05 -25.33 -5.31
N TYR A 74 -24.10 -24.89 -6.57
CA TYR A 74 -23.30 -23.77 -7.06
C TYR A 74 -23.63 -22.46 -6.32
N LEU A 75 -24.91 -22.11 -6.16
CA LEU A 75 -25.32 -20.91 -5.42
C LEU A 75 -24.99 -21.01 -3.94
N LYS A 76 -25.15 -22.18 -3.32
CA LYS A 76 -24.74 -22.43 -1.92
C LYS A 76 -23.25 -22.15 -1.75
N GLY A 77 -22.42 -22.66 -2.65
CA GLY A 77 -20.98 -22.39 -2.66
C GLY A 77 -20.65 -20.91 -2.76
N LEU A 78 -21.32 -20.16 -3.64
CA LEU A 78 -21.13 -18.71 -3.77
C LEU A 78 -21.49 -17.94 -2.49
N ILE A 79 -22.61 -18.30 -1.84
CA ILE A 79 -23.05 -17.66 -0.60
C ILE A 79 -22.08 -17.95 0.55
N LEU A 80 -21.68 -19.22 0.74
CA LEU A 80 -20.75 -19.63 1.77
C LEU A 80 -19.39 -18.95 1.63
N ARG A 81 -18.90 -18.78 0.39
CA ARG A 81 -17.66 -18.05 0.11
C ARG A 81 -17.76 -16.59 0.51
N ARG A 82 -18.89 -15.92 0.28
CA ARG A 82 -19.14 -14.55 0.76
C ARG A 82 -19.19 -14.44 2.27
N GLU A 83 -19.62 -15.49 2.96
CA GLU A 83 -19.62 -15.56 4.43
C GLU A 83 -18.24 -15.90 5.03
N GLY A 84 -17.23 -16.11 4.17
CA GLY A 84 -15.88 -16.49 4.61
C GLY A 84 -15.68 -17.98 4.89
N LYS A 85 -16.72 -18.83 4.72
CA LYS A 85 -16.66 -20.30 4.88
C LYS A 85 -16.12 -20.96 3.62
N ILE A 86 -14.83 -20.79 3.34
CA ILE A 86 -14.25 -21.15 2.03
C ILE A 86 -14.18 -22.68 1.87
N GLN A 87 -13.89 -23.41 2.95
CA GLN A 87 -13.83 -24.89 2.91
C GLN A 87 -15.21 -25.51 2.59
N ASP A 88 -16.26 -25.01 3.25
CA ASP A 88 -17.63 -25.47 2.98
C ASP A 88 -18.09 -25.07 1.57
N SER A 89 -17.69 -23.89 1.11
CA SER A 89 -17.90 -23.44 -0.26
C SER A 89 -17.26 -24.39 -1.29
N LEU A 90 -16.01 -24.80 -1.03
CA LEU A 90 -15.30 -25.75 -1.88
C LEU A 90 -16.05 -27.08 -1.99
N SER A 91 -16.51 -27.63 -0.87
CA SER A 91 -17.29 -28.88 -0.86
C SER A 91 -18.57 -28.78 -1.68
N CYS A 92 -19.26 -27.64 -1.64
CA CYS A 92 -20.44 -27.39 -2.45
C CYS A 92 -20.14 -27.31 -3.95
N PHE A 93 -19.03 -26.65 -4.34
CA PHE A 93 -18.60 -26.62 -5.74
C PHE A 93 -18.15 -27.98 -6.25
N GLN A 94 -17.51 -28.80 -5.41
CA GLN A 94 -17.18 -30.19 -5.74
C GLN A 94 -18.43 -31.04 -5.92
N ALA A 95 -19.45 -30.87 -5.07
CA ALA A 95 -20.74 -31.52 -5.25
C ALA A 95 -21.42 -31.10 -6.57
N ALA A 96 -21.38 -29.80 -6.92
CA ALA A 96 -21.89 -29.33 -8.21
C ALA A 96 -21.10 -29.92 -9.39
N TYR A 97 -19.77 -30.03 -9.30
CA TYR A 97 -18.92 -30.65 -10.32
C TYR A 97 -19.21 -32.16 -10.47
N ASN A 98 -19.46 -32.88 -9.38
CA ASN A 98 -19.81 -34.29 -9.43
C ASN A 98 -21.14 -34.54 -10.12
N VAL A 99 -22.10 -33.60 -10.03
CA VAL A 99 -23.37 -33.65 -10.75
C VAL A 99 -23.16 -33.36 -12.25
N ASN A 100 -22.30 -32.38 -12.56
CA ASN A 100 -22.02 -31.98 -13.94
C ASN A 100 -20.55 -31.59 -14.12
N SER A 101 -19.76 -32.57 -14.55
CA SER A 101 -18.32 -32.40 -14.78
C SER A 101 -17.97 -31.58 -16.04
N THR A 102 -18.93 -31.37 -16.94
CA THR A 102 -18.71 -30.60 -18.17
C THR A 102 -18.92 -29.09 -17.99
N ASN A 103 -19.47 -28.66 -16.85
CA ASN A 103 -19.69 -27.26 -16.58
C ASN A 103 -18.41 -26.59 -16.06
N VAL A 104 -17.75 -25.87 -16.95
CA VAL A 104 -16.51 -25.15 -16.66
C VAL A 104 -16.65 -24.16 -15.50
N ASN A 105 -17.85 -23.56 -15.30
CA ASN A 105 -18.05 -22.62 -14.20
C ASN A 105 -17.84 -23.28 -12.83
N ASN A 106 -18.18 -24.56 -12.66
CA ASN A 106 -17.93 -25.28 -11.41
C ASN A 106 -16.43 -25.40 -11.14
N VAL A 107 -15.65 -25.79 -12.17
CA VAL A 107 -14.18 -25.91 -12.06
C VAL A 107 -13.52 -24.55 -11.80
N LYS A 108 -13.96 -23.49 -12.49
CA LYS A 108 -13.49 -22.12 -12.22
C LYS A 108 -13.70 -21.70 -10.77
N GLN A 109 -14.88 -22.03 -10.19
CA GLN A 109 -15.14 -21.68 -8.79
C GLN A 109 -14.35 -22.52 -7.80
N ILE A 110 -14.10 -23.80 -8.10
CA ILE A 110 -13.18 -24.65 -7.33
C ILE A 110 -11.77 -24.04 -7.35
N ALA A 111 -11.25 -23.70 -8.53
CA ALA A 111 -9.94 -23.08 -8.69
C ALA A 111 -9.84 -21.74 -7.93
N LYS A 112 -10.89 -20.90 -8.02
CA LYS A 112 -10.96 -19.64 -7.29
C LYS A 112 -10.99 -19.84 -5.76
N SER A 113 -11.65 -20.89 -5.28
CA SER A 113 -11.63 -21.24 -3.86
C SER A 113 -10.24 -21.67 -3.39
N PHE A 114 -9.51 -22.46 -4.21
CA PHE A 114 -8.10 -22.81 -3.93
C PHE A 114 -7.17 -21.58 -3.92
N LEU A 115 -7.40 -20.63 -4.83
CA LEU A 115 -6.64 -19.37 -4.86
C LEU A 115 -6.84 -18.57 -3.56
N ILE A 116 -8.08 -18.43 -3.09
CA ILE A 116 -8.41 -17.73 -1.84
C ILE A 116 -7.80 -18.44 -0.62
N MET A 117 -7.75 -19.79 -0.62
CA MET A 117 -7.10 -20.58 0.45
C MET A 117 -5.56 -20.55 0.39
N GLY A 118 -4.96 -19.88 -0.58
CA GLY A 118 -3.51 -19.84 -0.76
C GLY A 118 -2.89 -21.11 -1.37
N SER A 119 -3.72 -22.08 -1.79
CA SER A 119 -3.26 -23.33 -2.44
C SER A 119 -3.02 -23.11 -3.94
N HIS A 120 -2.05 -22.23 -4.28
CA HIS A 120 -1.85 -21.75 -5.65
C HIS A 120 -1.59 -22.87 -6.67
N LYS A 121 -0.83 -23.92 -6.31
CA LYS A 121 -0.55 -25.07 -7.21
C LYS A 121 -1.84 -25.78 -7.61
N ARG A 122 -2.71 -26.09 -6.62
CA ARG A 122 -4.00 -26.75 -6.89
C ARG A 122 -4.94 -25.84 -7.68
N ALA A 123 -4.86 -24.52 -7.47
CA ALA A 123 -5.62 -23.58 -8.27
C ALA A 123 -5.19 -23.60 -9.74
N VAL A 124 -3.88 -23.65 -10.02
CA VAL A 124 -3.34 -23.77 -11.39
C VAL A 124 -3.82 -25.06 -12.04
N ASP A 125 -3.70 -26.20 -11.35
CA ASP A 125 -4.14 -27.49 -11.90
C ASP A 125 -5.64 -27.45 -12.27
N ALA A 126 -6.48 -26.89 -11.41
CA ALA A 126 -7.91 -26.76 -11.67
C ALA A 126 -8.21 -25.78 -12.82
N TYR A 127 -7.48 -24.66 -12.97
CA TYR A 127 -7.67 -23.77 -14.11
C TYR A 127 -7.18 -24.40 -15.43
N LEU A 128 -6.13 -25.19 -15.43
CA LEU A 128 -5.69 -25.95 -16.61
C LEU A 128 -6.68 -27.05 -16.98
N GLU A 129 -7.36 -27.66 -15.99
CA GLU A 129 -8.48 -28.57 -16.25
C GLU A 129 -9.67 -27.83 -16.88
N ALA A 130 -10.02 -26.64 -16.36
CA ALA A 130 -11.06 -25.79 -16.93
C ALA A 130 -10.75 -25.40 -18.39
N GLU A 131 -9.49 -25.11 -18.71
CA GLU A 131 -9.04 -24.79 -20.07
C GLU A 131 -9.24 -26.01 -21.02
N LYS A 132 -8.96 -27.22 -20.57
CA LYS A 132 -9.14 -28.45 -21.39
C LYS A 132 -10.60 -28.77 -21.70
N ILE A 133 -11.51 -28.40 -20.79
CA ILE A 133 -12.97 -28.63 -21.00
C ILE A 133 -13.54 -27.62 -21.99
N LEU A 134 -12.93 -26.42 -22.09
CA LEU A 134 -13.39 -25.36 -22.98
C LEU A 134 -12.83 -25.55 -24.40
N ASN A 135 -13.72 -25.48 -25.39
CA ASN A 135 -13.31 -25.43 -26.81
C ASN A 135 -12.90 -24.00 -27.27
N ILE A 136 -13.29 -22.98 -26.53
CA ILE A 136 -13.05 -21.55 -26.84
C ILE A 136 -12.22 -20.96 -25.71
N PRO A 137 -11.10 -20.28 -26.01
CA PRO A 137 -10.25 -19.67 -24.99
C PRO A 137 -11.03 -18.59 -24.22
N ASP A 138 -10.94 -18.64 -22.88
CA ASP A 138 -11.60 -17.72 -21.97
C ASP A 138 -10.57 -16.86 -21.24
N TRP A 139 -10.69 -15.55 -21.42
CA TRP A 139 -9.77 -14.58 -20.83
C TRP A 139 -9.71 -14.67 -19.30
N GLU A 140 -10.82 -15.03 -18.62
CA GLU A 140 -10.87 -15.12 -17.16
C GLU A 140 -9.98 -16.24 -16.62
N ILE A 141 -9.87 -17.37 -17.33
CA ILE A 141 -8.97 -18.47 -16.95
C ILE A 141 -7.52 -18.01 -17.05
N TYR A 142 -7.12 -17.38 -18.14
CA TYR A 142 -5.76 -16.88 -18.32
C TYR A 142 -5.39 -15.78 -17.35
N PHE A 143 -6.35 -14.89 -17.03
CA PHE A 143 -6.16 -13.87 -16.00
C PHE A 143 -5.89 -14.50 -14.63
N ASN A 144 -6.73 -15.45 -14.20
CA ASN A 144 -6.58 -16.10 -12.90
C ASN A 144 -5.32 -17.00 -12.84
N LEU A 145 -4.93 -17.66 -13.94
CA LEU A 145 -3.65 -18.35 -14.06
C LEU A 145 -2.49 -17.36 -13.85
N GLY A 146 -2.54 -16.21 -14.48
CA GLY A 146 -1.55 -15.15 -14.30
C GLY A 146 -1.46 -14.69 -12.85
N GLU A 147 -2.58 -14.51 -12.15
CA GLU A 147 -2.59 -14.20 -10.71
C GLU A 147 -1.98 -15.32 -9.85
N CYS A 148 -2.31 -16.59 -10.14
CA CYS A 148 -1.74 -17.74 -9.44
C CYS A 148 -0.21 -17.79 -9.59
N TYR A 149 0.30 -17.65 -10.81
CA TYR A 149 1.74 -17.64 -11.08
C TYR A 149 2.45 -16.44 -10.46
N THR A 150 1.79 -15.27 -10.41
CA THR A 150 2.32 -14.10 -9.69
C THR A 150 2.49 -14.37 -8.20
N LYS A 151 1.49 -15.02 -7.56
CA LYS A 151 1.57 -15.41 -6.14
C LYS A 151 2.62 -16.47 -5.86
N MET A 152 2.94 -17.31 -6.85
CA MET A 152 4.04 -18.29 -6.78
C MET A 152 5.41 -17.70 -7.13
N ASN A 153 5.48 -16.40 -7.43
CA ASN A 153 6.69 -15.70 -7.88
C ASN A 153 7.29 -16.24 -9.19
N GLN A 154 6.45 -16.84 -10.04
CA GLN A 154 6.82 -17.31 -11.36
C GLN A 154 6.46 -16.26 -12.42
N LEU A 155 7.24 -15.17 -12.46
CA LEU A 155 6.93 -13.97 -13.21
C LEU A 155 6.84 -14.17 -14.73
N TYR A 156 7.66 -15.06 -15.27
CA TYR A 156 7.65 -15.36 -16.71
C TYR A 156 6.33 -15.99 -17.19
N GLU A 157 5.88 -17.06 -16.51
CA GLU A 157 4.61 -17.73 -16.86
C GLU A 157 3.42 -16.81 -16.60
N ALA A 158 3.46 -16.05 -15.50
CA ALA A 158 2.43 -15.07 -15.20
C ALA A 158 2.26 -14.04 -16.32
N LYS A 159 3.35 -13.44 -16.82
CA LYS A 159 3.32 -12.50 -17.96
C LYS A 159 2.75 -13.14 -19.22
N LYS A 160 3.15 -14.36 -19.53
CA LYS A 160 2.67 -15.11 -20.70
C LYS A 160 1.15 -15.28 -20.66
N HIS A 161 0.60 -15.73 -19.52
CA HIS A 161 -0.84 -15.91 -19.35
C HIS A 161 -1.60 -14.58 -19.34
N LEU A 162 -1.08 -13.54 -18.66
CA LEU A 162 -1.70 -12.22 -18.67
C LEU A 162 -1.73 -11.59 -20.06
N LYS A 163 -0.65 -11.69 -20.85
CA LYS A 163 -0.62 -11.23 -22.23
C LYS A 163 -1.66 -11.97 -23.08
N ARG A 164 -1.78 -13.30 -22.89
CA ARG A 164 -2.82 -14.07 -23.57
C ARG A 164 -4.24 -13.64 -23.18
N SER A 165 -4.48 -13.31 -21.93
CA SER A 165 -5.75 -12.76 -21.47
C SER A 165 -6.06 -11.40 -22.14
N ILE A 166 -5.06 -10.53 -22.29
CA ILE A 166 -5.18 -9.23 -22.95
C ILE A 166 -5.54 -9.37 -24.43
N GLU A 167 -4.97 -10.35 -25.13
CA GLU A 167 -5.31 -10.62 -26.53
C GLU A 167 -6.78 -11.02 -26.73
N LEU A 168 -7.39 -11.65 -25.72
CA LEU A 168 -8.77 -12.14 -25.79
C LEU A 168 -9.81 -11.10 -25.36
N THR A 169 -9.42 -10.10 -24.55
CA THR A 169 -10.34 -9.10 -24.02
C THR A 169 -9.71 -7.73 -23.90
N LYS A 170 -10.54 -6.69 -24.00
CA LYS A 170 -10.18 -5.31 -23.64
C LYS A 170 -10.51 -4.95 -22.20
N ASN A 171 -10.74 -5.94 -21.34
CA ASN A 171 -11.00 -5.70 -19.92
C ASN A 171 -9.78 -5.08 -19.25
N GLU A 172 -9.99 -4.18 -18.29
CA GLU A 172 -8.93 -3.48 -17.56
C GLU A 172 -8.11 -4.39 -16.63
N LEU A 173 -8.74 -5.43 -16.05
CA LEU A 173 -8.14 -6.27 -15.01
C LEU A 173 -6.82 -6.93 -15.42
N PRO A 174 -6.70 -7.57 -16.62
CA PRO A 174 -5.44 -8.14 -17.07
C PRO A 174 -4.33 -7.11 -17.25
N TYR A 175 -4.67 -5.89 -17.72
CA TYR A 175 -3.69 -4.81 -17.87
C TYR A 175 -3.19 -4.31 -16.52
N ILE A 176 -4.10 -4.13 -15.53
CA ILE A 176 -3.75 -3.74 -14.16
C ILE A 176 -2.84 -4.79 -13.52
N ALA A 177 -3.17 -6.08 -13.68
CA ALA A 177 -2.35 -7.17 -13.16
C ALA A 177 -0.95 -7.20 -13.81
N LEU A 178 -0.88 -7.02 -15.14
CA LEU A 178 0.39 -6.96 -15.88
C LEU A 178 1.22 -5.75 -15.44
N ALA A 179 0.60 -4.59 -15.25
CA ALA A 179 1.27 -3.40 -14.75
C ALA A 179 1.85 -3.61 -13.33
N LYS A 180 1.09 -4.23 -12.43
CA LYS A 180 1.57 -4.60 -11.09
C LYS A 180 2.78 -5.54 -11.15
N MET A 181 2.80 -6.47 -12.12
CA MET A 181 3.96 -7.33 -12.34
C MET A 181 5.18 -6.57 -12.82
N TYR A 182 5.03 -5.66 -13.78
CA TYR A 182 6.13 -4.83 -14.22
C TYR A 182 6.72 -3.99 -13.08
N LEU A 183 5.87 -3.53 -12.14
CA LEU A 183 6.34 -2.83 -10.93
C LEU A 183 7.15 -3.72 -9.98
N LEU A 184 6.86 -5.02 -9.91
CA LEU A 184 7.68 -5.97 -9.13
C LEU A 184 9.07 -6.20 -9.73
N GLU A 185 9.24 -5.94 -11.02
CA GLU A 185 10.51 -6.04 -11.73
C GLU A 185 11.20 -4.67 -11.92
N ASP A 186 10.65 -3.60 -11.31
CA ASP A 186 11.08 -2.22 -11.46
C ASP A 186 11.05 -1.67 -12.92
N HIS A 187 10.28 -2.30 -13.79
CA HIS A 187 10.03 -1.84 -15.16
C HIS A 187 8.94 -0.76 -15.17
N ILE A 188 9.33 0.47 -14.81
CA ILE A 188 8.41 1.59 -14.58
C ILE A 188 7.70 2.02 -15.88
N THR A 189 8.41 2.08 -16.99
CA THR A 189 7.87 2.53 -18.29
C THR A 189 6.83 1.58 -18.84
N GLU A 190 7.07 0.28 -18.73
CA GLU A 190 6.14 -0.76 -19.17
C GLU A 190 4.89 -0.80 -18.27
N ALA A 191 5.06 -0.60 -16.96
CA ALA A 191 3.93 -0.48 -16.04
C ALA A 191 3.06 0.73 -16.36
N GLN A 192 3.66 1.90 -16.67
CA GLN A 192 2.94 3.09 -17.09
C GLN A 192 2.13 2.83 -18.38
N ASN A 193 2.75 2.21 -19.39
CA ASN A 193 2.09 1.87 -20.65
C ASN A 193 0.93 0.90 -20.43
N ALA A 194 1.07 -0.08 -19.53
CA ALA A 194 0.00 -1.02 -19.24
C ALA A 194 -1.19 -0.35 -18.51
N TYR A 195 -0.94 0.55 -17.53
CA TYR A 195 -2.04 1.30 -16.89
C TYR A 195 -2.72 2.27 -17.87
N THR A 196 -1.98 2.94 -18.74
CA THR A 196 -2.58 3.80 -19.77
C THR A 196 -3.41 2.99 -20.77
N ALA A 197 -2.98 1.79 -21.13
CA ALA A 197 -3.76 0.87 -21.94
C ALA A 197 -5.05 0.41 -21.22
N ALA A 198 -5.00 0.14 -19.91
CA ALA A 198 -6.18 -0.15 -19.11
C ALA A 198 -7.21 0.98 -19.17
N LEU A 199 -6.76 2.23 -19.00
CA LEU A 199 -7.62 3.42 -19.07
C LEU A 199 -8.15 3.70 -20.48
N SER A 200 -7.40 3.36 -21.53
CA SER A 200 -7.91 3.47 -22.90
C SER A 200 -9.05 2.47 -23.18
N GLY A 201 -9.03 1.32 -22.53
CA GLY A 201 -10.10 0.32 -22.60
C GLY A 201 -11.30 0.66 -21.72
N ASN A 202 -11.07 1.16 -20.51
CA ASN A 202 -12.09 1.62 -19.57
C ASN A 202 -11.65 2.94 -18.91
N PRO A 203 -12.08 4.10 -19.44
CA PRO A 203 -11.72 5.40 -18.88
C PRO A 203 -12.28 5.66 -17.48
N GLU A 204 -13.32 4.93 -17.06
CA GLU A 204 -13.97 5.06 -15.74
C GLU A 204 -13.30 4.19 -14.65
N SER A 205 -12.23 3.49 -14.99
CA SER A 205 -11.54 2.61 -14.05
C SER A 205 -10.86 3.38 -12.94
N ILE A 206 -11.47 3.36 -11.77
CA ILE A 206 -10.95 4.00 -10.56
C ILE A 206 -9.62 3.37 -10.13
N GLU A 207 -9.53 2.03 -10.23
CA GLU A 207 -8.33 1.30 -9.83
C GLU A 207 -7.15 1.65 -10.74
N ALA A 208 -7.33 1.61 -12.06
CA ALA A 208 -6.26 1.92 -13.00
C ALA A 208 -5.78 3.38 -12.86
N ALA A 209 -6.71 4.35 -12.73
CA ALA A 209 -6.38 5.76 -12.54
C ALA A 209 -5.63 5.99 -11.20
N THR A 210 -6.07 5.32 -10.13
CA THR A 210 -5.43 5.46 -8.80
C THR A 210 -4.01 4.87 -8.81
N GLU A 211 -3.82 3.68 -9.37
CA GLU A 211 -2.51 3.03 -9.43
C GLU A 211 -1.54 3.80 -10.35
N LEU A 212 -2.03 4.33 -11.49
CA LEU A 212 -1.24 5.18 -12.37
C LEU A 212 -0.84 6.49 -11.67
N GLY A 213 -1.75 7.09 -10.91
CA GLY A 213 -1.45 8.27 -10.09
C GLY A 213 -0.37 8.00 -9.04
N LEU A 214 -0.43 6.85 -8.34
CA LEU A 214 0.61 6.43 -7.39
C LEU A 214 1.96 6.20 -8.08
N LEU A 215 1.94 5.64 -9.29
CA LEU A 215 3.15 5.46 -10.08
C LEU A 215 3.79 6.79 -10.46
N TYR A 216 3.00 7.78 -10.91
CA TYR A 216 3.51 9.11 -11.19
C TYR A 216 4.09 9.80 -9.96
N LEU A 217 3.51 9.61 -8.77
CA LEU A 217 4.11 10.10 -7.52
C LEU A 217 5.47 9.45 -7.22
N LYS A 218 5.60 8.14 -7.50
CA LYS A 218 6.87 7.42 -7.32
C LYS A 218 7.96 7.96 -8.27
N ILE A 219 7.57 8.36 -9.49
CA ILE A 219 8.48 8.96 -10.48
C ILE A 219 8.81 10.43 -10.15
N GLY A 220 7.99 11.10 -9.32
CA GLY A 220 8.12 12.52 -9.00
C GLY A 220 7.29 13.46 -9.90
N ASP A 221 6.50 12.92 -10.83
CA ASP A 221 5.59 13.72 -11.66
C ASP A 221 4.28 14.02 -10.93
N VAL A 222 4.33 15.06 -10.10
CA VAL A 222 3.20 15.46 -9.24
C VAL A 222 2.00 15.95 -10.05
N GLN A 223 2.23 16.61 -11.18
CA GLN A 223 1.15 17.15 -12.01
C GLN A 223 0.29 16.05 -12.64
N ARG A 224 0.94 15.07 -13.30
CA ARG A 224 0.22 13.93 -13.89
C ARG A 224 -0.43 13.08 -12.80
N ALA A 225 0.22 12.90 -11.64
CA ALA A 225 -0.37 12.20 -10.51
C ALA A 225 -1.67 12.86 -10.06
N PHE A 226 -1.66 14.19 -9.88
CA PHE A 226 -2.83 14.95 -9.46
C PHE A 226 -3.99 14.83 -10.46
N GLN A 227 -3.70 14.87 -11.76
CA GLN A 227 -4.71 14.67 -12.81
C GLN A 227 -5.35 13.29 -12.72
N GLN A 228 -4.55 12.21 -12.59
CA GLN A 228 -5.07 10.85 -12.51
C GLN A 228 -5.89 10.60 -11.24
N PHE A 229 -5.47 11.12 -10.09
CA PHE A 229 -6.29 11.06 -8.88
C PHE A 229 -7.57 11.90 -9.02
N GLY A 230 -7.52 13.03 -9.72
CA GLY A 230 -8.68 13.86 -10.03
C GLY A 230 -9.72 13.08 -10.82
N THR A 231 -9.33 12.35 -11.86
CA THR A 231 -10.24 11.48 -12.63
C THR A 231 -10.82 10.38 -11.75
N ALA A 232 -10.02 9.71 -10.91
CA ALA A 232 -10.51 8.67 -9.99
C ALA A 232 -11.56 9.22 -9.00
N VAL A 233 -11.34 10.42 -8.44
CA VAL A 233 -12.30 11.06 -7.51
C VAL A 233 -13.54 11.57 -8.23
N ALA A 234 -13.44 11.99 -9.50
CA ALA A 234 -14.60 12.38 -10.31
C ALA A 234 -15.59 11.21 -10.48
N HIS A 235 -15.07 9.99 -10.73
CA HIS A 235 -15.89 8.79 -10.85
C HIS A 235 -16.32 8.21 -9.49
N SER A 236 -15.49 8.33 -8.45
CA SER A 236 -15.84 7.91 -7.08
C SER A 236 -15.38 8.93 -6.04
N PRO A 237 -16.28 9.83 -5.61
CA PRO A 237 -15.96 10.85 -4.61
C PRO A 237 -15.56 10.30 -3.24
N SER A 238 -15.85 9.03 -2.96
CA SER A 238 -15.50 8.35 -1.70
C SER A 238 -14.22 7.51 -1.79
N CYS A 239 -13.53 7.51 -2.94
CA CYS A 239 -12.29 6.74 -3.11
C CYS A 239 -11.15 7.30 -2.26
N THR A 240 -10.96 6.74 -1.06
CA THR A 240 -9.94 7.19 -0.10
C THR A 240 -8.52 7.00 -0.61
N ARG A 241 -8.28 5.97 -1.46
CA ARG A 241 -6.97 5.72 -2.08
C ARG A 241 -6.53 6.84 -3.03
N ALA A 242 -7.48 7.58 -3.62
CA ALA A 242 -7.19 8.75 -4.46
C ALA A 242 -7.22 10.06 -3.65
N ILE A 243 -8.14 10.20 -2.68
CA ILE A 243 -8.29 11.41 -1.85
C ILE A 243 -7.05 11.68 -0.99
N LEU A 244 -6.46 10.64 -0.39
CA LEU A 244 -5.30 10.80 0.48
C LEU A 244 -4.07 11.37 -0.26
N PRO A 245 -3.66 10.84 -1.42
CA PRO A 245 -2.58 11.42 -2.20
C PRO A 245 -2.88 12.84 -2.70
N ILE A 246 -4.12 13.13 -3.11
CA ILE A 246 -4.52 14.51 -3.50
C ILE A 246 -4.32 15.46 -2.32
N ALA A 247 -4.81 15.08 -1.13
CA ALA A 247 -4.69 15.91 0.05
C ALA A 247 -3.21 16.11 0.44
N PHE A 248 -2.36 15.09 0.27
CA PHE A 248 -0.91 15.19 0.48
C PHE A 248 -0.24 16.14 -0.51
N ILE A 249 -0.60 16.09 -1.80
CA ILE A 249 -0.08 17.03 -2.81
C ILE A 249 -0.46 18.46 -2.45
N ILE A 250 -1.73 18.70 -2.09
CA ILE A 250 -2.23 20.02 -1.67
C ILE A 250 -1.50 20.50 -0.40
N GLN A 251 -1.25 19.62 0.55
CA GLN A 251 -0.48 19.91 1.76
C GLN A 251 0.95 20.37 1.44
N ASN A 252 1.62 19.74 0.46
CA ASN A 252 2.97 20.11 0.04
C ASN A 252 3.00 21.51 -0.61
N HIS A 253 1.88 21.95 -1.20
CA HIS A 253 1.71 23.33 -1.68
C HIS A 253 1.31 24.32 -0.58
N GLN A 254 1.36 23.90 0.70
CA GLN A 254 1.04 24.70 1.89
C GLN A 254 -0.45 25.16 1.99
N GLU A 255 -1.32 24.62 1.16
CA GLU A 255 -2.76 24.86 1.23
C GLU A 255 -3.44 23.98 2.29
N TYR A 256 -3.05 24.18 3.55
CA TYR A 256 -3.42 23.29 4.65
C TYR A 256 -4.94 23.22 4.90
N ASP A 257 -5.71 24.29 4.67
CA ASP A 257 -7.16 24.28 4.90
C ASP A 257 -7.90 23.40 3.89
N VAL A 258 -7.48 23.47 2.63
CA VAL A 258 -8.03 22.61 1.57
C VAL A 258 -7.64 21.15 1.82
N ALA A 259 -6.37 20.90 2.17
CA ALA A 259 -5.91 19.55 2.53
C ALA A 259 -6.70 18.96 3.70
N LEU A 260 -6.91 19.74 4.79
CA LEU A 260 -7.70 19.29 5.95
C LEU A 260 -9.15 18.97 5.58
N SER A 261 -9.78 19.72 4.65
CA SER A 261 -11.13 19.41 4.17
C SER A 261 -11.19 18.05 3.47
N LYS A 262 -10.17 17.72 2.65
CA LYS A 262 -10.05 16.42 1.98
C LYS A 262 -9.75 15.29 2.97
N TYR A 263 -8.85 15.52 3.93
CA TYR A 263 -8.59 14.53 4.99
C TYR A 263 -9.82 14.27 5.86
N LYS A 264 -10.64 15.28 6.14
CA LYS A 264 -11.92 15.11 6.86
C LYS A 264 -12.86 14.17 6.11
N LEU A 265 -12.94 14.30 4.78
CA LEU A 265 -13.73 13.39 3.95
C LEU A 265 -13.20 11.96 4.02
N ALA A 266 -11.88 11.78 3.90
CA ALA A 266 -11.24 10.47 4.02
C ALA A 266 -11.44 9.83 5.41
N ALA A 267 -11.44 10.63 6.49
CA ALA A 267 -11.64 10.18 7.86
C ALA A 267 -13.02 9.52 8.12
N GLN A 268 -14.03 9.88 7.32
CA GLN A 268 -15.36 9.25 7.41
C GLN A 268 -15.32 7.77 6.99
N SER A 269 -14.46 7.43 6.04
CA SER A 269 -14.34 6.06 5.50
C SER A 269 -13.27 5.23 6.20
N ILE A 270 -12.16 5.87 6.62
CA ILE A 270 -11.00 5.19 7.23
C ILE A 270 -10.53 5.90 8.51
N PRO A 271 -11.35 5.93 9.58
CA PRO A 271 -11.03 6.64 10.82
C PRO A 271 -9.82 6.05 11.58
N GLU A 272 -9.43 4.82 11.29
CA GLU A 272 -8.34 4.08 11.97
C GLU A 272 -7.01 4.11 11.19
N SER A 273 -6.89 4.93 10.14
CA SER A 273 -5.65 5.05 9.39
C SER A 273 -4.64 5.95 10.12
N TYR A 274 -3.52 5.37 10.55
CA TYR A 274 -2.43 6.13 11.17
C TYR A 274 -1.81 7.15 10.20
N ALA A 275 -1.72 6.82 8.91
CA ALA A 275 -1.18 7.71 7.88
C ALA A 275 -2.05 8.97 7.69
N LEU A 276 -3.38 8.81 7.74
CA LEU A 276 -4.31 9.93 7.70
C LEU A 276 -4.08 10.88 8.88
N TRP A 277 -4.05 10.36 10.11
CA TRP A 277 -3.87 11.20 11.31
C TRP A 277 -2.49 11.83 11.39
N ASN A 278 -1.45 11.15 10.87
CA ASN A 278 -0.12 11.74 10.72
C ASN A 278 -0.15 12.97 9.80
N ASN A 279 -0.75 12.85 8.62
CA ASN A 279 -0.82 13.94 7.66
C ASN A 279 -1.70 15.11 8.16
N VAL A 280 -2.83 14.80 8.81
CA VAL A 280 -3.65 15.83 9.50
C VAL A 280 -2.82 16.56 10.55
N GLY A 281 -2.04 15.84 11.35
CA GLY A 281 -1.15 16.42 12.35
C GLY A 281 -0.10 17.34 11.72
N MET A 282 0.48 16.94 10.59
CA MET A 282 1.44 17.77 9.86
C MET A 282 0.80 19.02 9.21
N CYS A 283 -0.45 18.95 8.76
CA CYS A 283 -1.19 20.14 8.35
C CYS A 283 -1.37 21.14 9.50
N PHE A 284 -1.73 20.66 10.69
CA PHE A 284 -1.82 21.54 11.88
C PHE A 284 -0.47 22.09 12.30
N TYR A 285 0.61 21.32 12.16
CA TYR A 285 1.98 21.80 12.37
C TYR A 285 2.34 22.93 11.41
N GLY A 286 2.07 22.79 10.10
CA GLY A 286 2.30 23.84 9.12
C GLY A 286 1.48 25.12 9.40
N LYS A 287 0.30 24.99 10.01
CA LYS A 287 -0.52 26.11 10.51
C LYS A 287 -0.07 26.63 11.88
N GLN A 288 1.03 26.15 12.44
CA GLN A 288 1.55 26.48 13.78
C GLN A 288 0.57 26.20 14.93
N LYS A 289 -0.44 25.34 14.69
CA LYS A 289 -1.39 24.88 15.71
C LYS A 289 -0.83 23.64 16.42
N PHE A 290 0.23 23.82 17.22
CA PHE A 290 1.02 22.73 17.80
C PHE A 290 0.23 21.79 18.69
N VAL A 291 -0.71 22.29 19.51
CA VAL A 291 -1.54 21.45 20.39
C VAL A 291 -2.40 20.47 19.57
N ALA A 292 -3.04 20.97 18.50
CA ALA A 292 -3.83 20.12 17.61
C ALA A 292 -2.94 19.13 16.84
N ALA A 293 -1.75 19.58 16.39
CA ALA A 293 -0.78 18.70 15.74
C ALA A 293 -0.36 17.54 16.63
N ILE A 294 0.03 17.81 17.89
CA ILE A 294 0.43 16.80 18.87
C ILE A 294 -0.72 15.81 19.13
N SER A 295 -1.96 16.27 19.29
CA SER A 295 -3.09 15.37 19.55
C SER A 295 -3.36 14.42 18.37
N CYS A 296 -3.31 14.93 17.13
CA CYS A 296 -3.46 14.11 15.92
C CYS A 296 -2.31 13.12 15.74
N LEU A 297 -1.07 13.56 15.92
CA LEU A 297 0.12 12.70 15.82
C LEU A 297 0.17 11.64 16.92
N LYS A 298 -0.24 11.95 18.17
CA LYS A 298 -0.41 10.96 19.23
C LYS A 298 -1.45 9.90 18.86
N ARG A 299 -2.56 10.30 18.25
CA ARG A 299 -3.55 9.36 17.72
C ARG A 299 -2.95 8.47 16.62
N ALA A 300 -2.18 9.05 15.70
CA ALA A 300 -1.47 8.29 14.67
C ALA A 300 -0.52 7.25 15.27
N HIS A 301 0.28 7.67 16.26
CA HIS A 301 1.21 6.78 16.97
C HIS A 301 0.50 5.69 17.79
N TYR A 302 -0.64 6.00 18.40
CA TYR A 302 -1.47 5.02 19.08
C TYR A 302 -2.02 3.94 18.14
N LEU A 303 -2.48 4.34 16.94
CA LEU A 303 -2.99 3.41 15.92
C LEU A 303 -1.90 2.50 15.36
N ASN A 304 -0.67 2.99 15.25
CA ASN A 304 0.49 2.18 14.86
C ASN A 304 1.76 2.70 15.55
N SER A 305 2.10 2.10 16.69
CA SER A 305 3.26 2.48 17.49
C SER A 305 4.60 2.11 16.86
N MET A 306 4.61 1.15 15.92
CA MET A 306 5.82 0.73 15.20
C MET A 306 6.08 1.56 13.93
N ALA A 307 5.15 2.44 13.54
CA ALA A 307 5.34 3.29 12.39
C ALA A 307 6.37 4.39 12.68
N PHE A 308 7.37 4.50 11.81
CA PHE A 308 8.44 5.50 11.89
C PHE A 308 7.91 6.94 11.89
N LEU A 309 7.08 7.30 10.88
CA LEU A 309 6.68 8.69 10.62
C LEU A 309 5.95 9.37 11.80
N PRO A 310 4.95 8.76 12.46
CA PRO A 310 4.27 9.40 13.58
C PRO A 310 5.20 9.69 14.77
N ALA A 311 6.10 8.76 15.09
CA ALA A 311 7.06 8.93 16.17
C ALA A 311 8.09 10.04 15.84
N TYR A 312 8.63 10.03 14.63
CA TYR A 312 9.56 11.04 14.14
C TYR A 312 8.92 12.45 14.14
N ASN A 313 7.71 12.58 13.59
CA ASN A 313 7.00 13.85 13.53
C ASN A 313 6.62 14.38 14.91
N LEU A 314 6.22 13.50 15.85
CA LEU A 314 6.00 13.89 17.26
C LEU A 314 7.28 14.45 17.88
N GLY A 315 8.40 13.76 17.70
CA GLY A 315 9.71 14.22 18.19
C GLY A 315 10.06 15.60 17.65
N MET A 316 9.88 15.82 16.36
CA MET A 316 10.12 17.11 15.70
C MET A 316 9.21 18.21 16.27
N VAL A 317 7.89 17.95 16.42
CA VAL A 317 6.95 18.94 16.98
C VAL A 317 7.26 19.25 18.43
N PHE A 318 7.64 18.27 19.25
CA PHE A 318 8.05 18.51 20.63
C PHE A 318 9.36 19.31 20.74
N LEU A 319 10.31 19.11 19.83
CA LEU A 319 11.52 19.93 19.75
C LEU A 319 11.18 21.38 19.40
N THR A 320 10.28 21.62 18.45
CA THR A 320 9.89 22.99 18.06
C THR A 320 9.08 23.69 19.16
N THR A 321 8.34 22.95 19.98
CA THR A 321 7.55 23.49 21.12
C THR A 321 8.38 23.61 22.41
N GLY A 322 9.69 23.33 22.38
CA GLY A 322 10.56 23.47 23.55
C GLY A 322 10.38 22.39 24.62
N GLN A 323 9.94 21.18 24.25
CA GLN A 323 9.75 20.04 25.13
C GLN A 323 10.75 18.91 24.82
N PRO A 324 12.05 19.07 25.11
CA PRO A 324 13.08 18.13 24.65
C PRO A 324 12.97 16.74 25.30
N ALA A 325 12.50 16.64 26.54
CA ALA A 325 12.31 15.35 27.21
C ALA A 325 11.25 14.49 26.49
N SER A 326 10.10 15.09 26.15
CA SER A 326 9.06 14.38 25.36
C SER A 326 9.57 14.04 23.97
N ALA A 327 10.32 14.94 23.33
CA ALA A 327 10.92 14.71 22.01
C ALA A 327 11.86 13.50 22.04
N ALA A 328 12.73 13.39 23.04
CA ALA A 328 13.68 12.28 23.17
C ALA A 328 12.96 10.92 23.23
N ILE A 329 11.86 10.81 23.98
CA ILE A 329 11.08 9.56 24.08
C ILE A 329 10.57 9.10 22.70
N TYR A 330 9.93 10.00 21.95
CA TYR A 330 9.39 9.64 20.63
C TYR A 330 10.47 9.46 19.57
N LEU A 331 11.58 10.19 19.65
CA LEU A 331 12.74 9.98 18.77
C LEU A 331 13.44 8.66 19.02
N CYS A 332 13.54 8.20 20.28
CA CYS A 332 14.00 6.85 20.59
C CYS A 332 13.10 5.78 19.97
N ALA A 333 11.77 5.99 20.00
CA ALA A 333 10.84 5.10 19.31
C ALA A 333 11.04 5.13 17.78
N ALA A 334 11.29 6.30 17.19
CA ALA A 334 11.58 6.43 15.76
C ALA A 334 12.90 5.72 15.36
N VAL A 335 13.95 5.85 16.19
CA VAL A 335 15.23 5.14 16.01
C VAL A 335 15.02 3.62 16.05
N SER A 336 14.17 3.15 16.97
CA SER A 336 13.87 1.71 17.08
C SER A 336 13.08 1.19 15.89
N ALA A 337 12.20 2.02 15.30
CA ALA A 337 11.41 1.67 14.13
C ALA A 337 12.23 1.62 12.83
N ASP A 338 13.19 2.55 12.65
CA ASP A 338 14.10 2.57 11.51
C ASP A 338 15.54 2.91 11.94
N PRO A 339 16.32 1.89 12.33
CA PRO A 339 17.70 2.08 12.81
C PRO A 339 18.70 2.54 11.73
N LYS A 340 18.33 2.46 10.44
CA LYS A 340 19.21 2.82 9.32
C LYS A 340 19.09 4.28 8.90
N ASN A 341 18.08 4.98 9.38
CA ASN A 341 17.86 6.37 9.03
C ASN A 341 18.66 7.30 9.94
N PRO A 342 19.52 8.21 9.43
CA PRO A 342 20.33 9.12 10.24
C PRO A 342 19.51 10.25 10.89
N MET A 343 18.37 10.65 10.30
CA MET A 343 17.61 11.82 10.73
C MET A 343 17.02 11.75 12.15
N PRO A 344 16.46 10.61 12.63
CA PRO A 344 16.02 10.49 14.02
C PRO A 344 17.17 10.63 15.02
N TYR A 345 18.35 10.09 14.69
CA TYR A 345 19.54 10.24 15.54
C TYR A 345 19.98 11.70 15.62
N LEU A 346 19.95 12.43 14.51
CA LEU A 346 20.26 13.86 14.48
C LEU A 346 19.32 14.64 15.41
N LEU A 347 17.97 14.46 15.27
CA LEU A 347 17.02 15.17 16.12
C LEU A 347 17.12 14.74 17.59
N LEU A 348 17.42 13.45 17.86
CA LEU A 348 17.63 12.95 19.21
C LEU A 348 18.88 13.59 19.84
N GLY A 349 19.97 13.73 19.10
CA GLY A 349 21.16 14.44 19.54
C GLY A 349 20.87 15.90 19.90
N LEU A 350 20.02 16.59 19.11
CA LEU A 350 19.54 17.94 19.42
C LEU A 350 18.65 17.98 20.67
N ALA A 351 17.80 16.97 20.89
CA ALA A 351 16.97 16.87 22.08
C ALA A 351 17.83 16.69 23.34
N LEU A 352 18.82 15.78 23.29
CA LEU A 352 19.74 15.51 24.41
C LEU A 352 20.63 16.73 24.70
N LYS A 353 21.12 17.44 23.68
CA LYS A 353 21.83 18.72 23.87
C LYS A 353 20.99 19.73 24.65
N ARG A 354 19.67 19.87 24.34
CA ARG A 354 18.79 20.78 25.07
C ARG A 354 18.48 20.33 26.49
N LEU A 355 18.71 19.04 26.81
CA LEU A 355 18.63 18.47 28.15
C LEU A 355 19.96 18.54 28.90
N GLU A 356 21.00 19.15 28.28
CA GLU A 356 22.35 19.26 28.82
C GLU A 356 23.11 17.92 28.93
N ASP A 357 22.53 16.82 28.36
CA ASP A 357 23.23 15.54 28.24
C ASP A 357 24.11 15.53 26.99
N LEU A 358 25.31 16.13 27.13
CA LEU A 358 26.27 16.23 26.03
C LEU A 358 26.93 14.90 25.68
N GLU A 359 27.11 13.99 26.66
CA GLU A 359 27.70 12.67 26.42
C GLU A 359 26.74 11.75 25.63
N GLY A 360 25.47 11.75 26.01
CA GLY A 360 24.43 11.04 25.28
C GLY A 360 24.27 11.58 23.85
N ALA A 361 24.29 12.90 23.69
CA ALA A 361 24.21 13.56 22.40
C ALA A 361 25.38 13.20 21.48
N GLU A 362 26.62 13.15 22.00
CA GLU A 362 27.82 12.74 21.27
C GLU A 362 27.68 11.32 20.72
N LYS A 363 27.29 10.33 21.56
CA LYS A 363 27.12 8.92 21.17
C LYS A 363 26.09 8.75 20.10
N VAL A 364 25.00 9.50 20.19
CA VAL A 364 23.89 9.44 19.21
C VAL A 364 24.31 10.06 17.89
N LEU A 365 24.99 11.22 17.91
CA LEU A 365 25.47 11.86 16.68
C LEU A 365 26.62 11.11 16.02
N GLN A 366 27.45 10.43 16.80
CA GLN A 366 28.45 9.52 16.25
C GLN A 366 27.76 8.40 15.39
N LYS A 367 26.65 7.84 15.86
CA LYS A 367 25.87 6.89 15.07
C LYS A 367 25.26 7.54 13.82
N ALA A 368 24.72 8.76 13.94
CA ALA A 368 24.20 9.50 12.79
C ALA A 368 25.28 9.71 11.72
N HIS A 369 26.48 10.11 12.15
CA HIS A 369 27.64 10.29 11.27
C HIS A 369 28.09 8.97 10.63
N ALA A 370 28.11 7.87 11.37
CA ALA A 370 28.45 6.55 10.83
C ALA A 370 27.49 6.10 9.73
N LEU A 371 26.19 6.48 9.82
CA LEU A 371 25.19 6.18 8.82
C LEU A 371 25.24 7.13 7.61
N SER A 372 25.61 8.40 7.83
CA SER A 372 25.66 9.44 6.80
C SER A 372 26.86 10.36 7.03
N PRO A 373 28.09 9.96 6.60
CA PRO A 373 29.31 10.72 6.84
C PRO A 373 29.39 12.06 6.09
N GLN A 374 28.64 12.20 5.01
CA GLN A 374 28.70 13.39 4.14
C GLN A 374 27.50 14.34 4.33
N ASP A 375 26.63 14.10 5.30
CA ASP A 375 25.46 14.98 5.52
C ASP A 375 25.90 16.26 6.25
N PRO A 376 25.77 17.45 5.62
CA PRO A 376 26.17 18.72 6.23
C PRO A 376 25.45 19.02 7.54
N LEU A 377 24.16 18.59 7.68
CA LEU A 377 23.39 18.78 8.91
C LEU A 377 23.95 17.94 10.07
N VAL A 378 24.39 16.73 9.79
CA VAL A 378 24.99 15.85 10.81
C VAL A 378 26.33 16.39 11.23
N LEU A 379 27.18 16.79 10.27
CA LEU A 379 28.54 17.31 10.54
C LEU A 379 28.50 18.57 11.39
N ILE A 380 27.66 19.56 11.03
CA ILE A 380 27.61 20.81 11.79
C ILE A 380 27.08 20.60 13.22
N ASN A 381 26.05 19.77 13.40
CA ASN A 381 25.50 19.53 14.73
C ASN A 381 26.43 18.69 15.59
N TYR A 382 27.19 17.78 15.01
CA TYR A 382 28.23 17.04 15.73
C TYR A 382 29.39 17.95 16.15
N ALA A 383 29.88 18.82 15.26
CA ALA A 383 30.89 19.82 15.60
C ALA A 383 30.44 20.76 16.74
N ILE A 384 29.15 21.18 16.74
CA ILE A 384 28.59 22.03 17.81
C ILE A 384 28.59 21.31 19.17
N ILE A 385 28.33 20.00 19.22
CA ILE A 385 28.35 19.24 20.49
C ILE A 385 29.77 19.01 20.97
N LEU A 386 30.68 18.67 20.07
CA LEU A 386 32.10 18.51 20.43
C LEU A 386 32.71 19.80 20.96
N GLU A 387 32.39 20.94 20.37
CA GLU A 387 32.80 22.25 20.89
C GLU A 387 32.23 22.52 22.28
N ALA A 388 30.93 22.21 22.50
CA ALA A 388 30.29 22.38 23.80
C ALA A 388 30.91 21.49 24.89
N GLN A 389 31.55 20.36 24.53
CA GLN A 389 32.32 19.50 25.43
C GLN A 389 33.78 19.93 25.62
N GLY A 390 34.25 21.01 24.97
CA GLY A 390 35.63 21.44 24.97
C GLY A 390 36.57 20.67 24.03
N LYS A 391 36.03 19.77 23.17
CA LYS A 391 36.82 19.00 22.18
C LYS A 391 36.99 19.78 20.88
N GLY A 392 37.51 21.02 20.96
CA GLY A 392 37.62 21.95 19.83
C GLY A 392 38.46 21.43 18.66
N ASN A 393 39.53 20.66 18.94
CA ASN A 393 40.40 20.10 17.88
C ASN A 393 39.62 19.13 16.97
N ILE A 394 38.84 18.23 17.55
CA ILE A 394 38.03 17.26 16.80
C ILE A 394 36.89 18.00 16.07
N ALA A 395 36.24 18.98 16.70
CA ALA A 395 35.24 19.81 16.06
C ALA A 395 35.80 20.56 14.82
N ALA A 396 37.07 21.00 14.84
CA ALA A 396 37.69 21.63 13.68
C ALA A 396 37.88 20.67 12.50
N GLU A 397 38.15 19.38 12.73
CA GLU A 397 38.24 18.37 11.67
C GLU A 397 36.88 18.19 10.95
N PHE A 398 35.77 18.15 11.71
CA PHE A 398 34.44 18.07 11.11
C PHE A 398 34.05 19.35 10.34
N LEU A 399 34.50 20.52 10.78
CA LEU A 399 34.31 21.78 10.06
C LEU A 399 35.14 21.84 8.77
N THR A 400 36.35 21.29 8.74
CA THR A 400 37.12 21.19 7.48
C THR A 400 36.42 20.25 6.49
N ALA A 401 35.97 19.07 6.93
CA ALA A 401 35.20 18.18 6.10
C ALA A 401 33.90 18.84 5.58
N LEU A 402 33.23 19.64 6.41
CA LEU A 402 32.04 20.40 5.96
C LEU A 402 32.41 21.44 4.90
N ASN A 403 33.53 22.15 5.05
CA ASN A 403 33.98 23.12 4.07
C ASN A 403 34.35 22.47 2.73
N ASP A 404 34.94 21.28 2.74
CA ASP A 404 35.25 20.51 1.53
C ASP A 404 33.97 20.13 0.79
N ILE A 405 32.89 19.73 1.53
CA ILE A 405 31.60 19.41 0.97
C ILE A 405 30.93 20.67 0.41
N THR A 406 30.99 21.80 1.11
CA THR A 406 30.39 23.07 0.66
C THR A 406 31.10 23.66 -0.57
N ALA A 407 32.31 23.25 -0.87
CA ALA A 407 33.03 23.62 -2.10
C ALA A 407 32.48 22.89 -3.32
N VAL A 408 31.79 21.74 -3.15
CA VAL A 408 31.28 20.88 -4.24
C VAL A 408 29.78 20.97 -4.36
N ILE A 409 29.07 21.12 -3.24
CA ILE A 409 27.58 21.08 -3.19
C ILE A 409 27.08 22.40 -2.60
N ASP A 410 26.02 22.96 -3.21
CA ASP A 410 25.31 24.12 -2.65
C ASP A 410 24.62 23.71 -1.34
N VAL A 411 25.06 24.25 -0.23
CA VAL A 411 24.52 23.99 1.13
C VAL A 411 23.82 25.24 1.63
N ASP A 412 22.77 25.05 2.43
CA ASP A 412 21.99 26.15 3.01
C ASP A 412 22.89 27.19 3.66
N VAL A 413 22.62 28.46 3.32
CA VAL A 413 23.37 29.64 3.81
C VAL A 413 23.40 29.68 5.36
N GLN A 414 22.36 29.18 6.03
CA GLN A 414 22.35 29.12 7.50
C GLN A 414 23.40 28.16 8.05
N ILE A 415 23.65 27.02 7.40
CA ILE A 415 24.66 26.04 7.80
C ILE A 415 26.04 26.63 7.63
N THR A 416 26.31 27.26 6.50
CA THR A 416 27.62 27.90 6.22
C THR A 416 27.92 29.07 7.16
N GLN A 417 26.89 29.86 7.53
CA GLN A 417 27.05 30.94 8.51
C GLN A 417 27.31 30.40 9.93
N THR A 418 26.61 29.34 10.33
CA THR A 418 26.84 28.72 11.65
C THR A 418 28.20 28.06 11.71
N ALA A 419 28.68 27.42 10.63
CA ALA A 419 30.02 26.85 10.54
C ALA A 419 31.12 27.93 10.68
N LYS A 420 30.96 29.08 10.01
CA LYS A 420 31.88 30.22 10.15
C LYS A 420 31.94 30.77 11.58
N LYS A 421 30.76 30.94 12.22
CA LYS A 421 30.69 31.38 13.61
C LYS A 421 31.36 30.40 14.57
N LEU A 422 31.16 29.10 14.33
CA LEU A 422 31.76 28.06 15.15
C LEU A 422 33.30 28.00 14.96
N SER A 423 33.79 28.13 13.74
CA SER A 423 35.23 28.14 13.44
C SER A 423 35.95 29.33 14.11
N THR A 424 35.33 30.53 14.08
CA THR A 424 35.90 31.70 14.78
C THR A 424 35.92 31.52 16.30
N LYS A 425 34.89 30.90 16.88
CA LYS A 425 34.80 30.60 18.32
C LYS A 425 35.88 29.59 18.75
N ILE A 426 36.10 28.54 17.97
CA ILE A 426 37.16 27.54 18.24
C ILE A 426 38.54 28.18 18.16
N GLN A 427 38.81 29.04 17.15
CA GLN A 427 40.07 29.75 17.02
C GLN A 427 40.35 30.69 18.19
N GLN A 428 39.35 31.41 18.67
CA GLN A 428 39.47 32.28 19.85
C GLN A 428 39.73 31.49 21.14
N GLY A 429 39.04 30.35 21.33
CA GLY A 429 39.21 29.46 22.47
C GLY A 429 40.62 28.82 22.50
N THR A 430 41.15 28.41 21.34
CA THR A 430 42.50 27.86 21.21
C THR A 430 43.57 28.92 21.42
N ALA A 431 43.32 30.18 21.07
CA ALA A 431 44.25 31.30 21.32
C ALA A 431 44.33 31.64 22.82
N SER A 432 43.18 31.67 23.53
CA SER A 432 43.14 31.91 24.97
C SER A 432 43.81 30.80 25.76
N SER A 433 43.60 29.53 25.42
CA SER A 433 44.24 28.41 26.11
C SER A 433 45.74 28.35 25.90
N LYS A 434 46.26 28.74 24.73
CA LYS A 434 47.68 28.87 24.47
C LYS A 434 48.30 30.00 25.28
N GLN A 435 47.64 31.15 25.40
CA GLN A 435 48.12 32.26 26.24
C GLN A 435 48.12 31.88 27.73
N GLU A 436 47.14 31.13 28.20
CA GLU A 436 47.12 30.63 29.59
C GLU A 436 48.21 29.56 29.84
N GLU A 437 48.54 28.70 28.87
CA GLU A 437 49.64 27.76 28.95
C GLU A 437 51.02 28.49 28.93
N GLU A 438 51.18 29.47 28.05
CA GLU A 438 52.36 30.30 28.01
C GLU A 438 52.58 31.09 29.33
N LEU A 439 51.51 31.66 29.90
CA LEU A 439 51.57 32.31 31.23
C LEU A 439 51.83 31.31 32.35
N ARG A 440 51.34 30.06 32.29
CA ARG A 440 51.73 29.04 33.29
C ARG A 440 53.15 28.57 33.16
N MET A 441 53.70 28.44 31.94
CA MET A 441 55.11 28.12 31.72
C MET A 441 56.05 29.26 32.19
N LEU A 442 55.67 30.51 31.92
CA LEU A 442 56.41 31.67 32.38
C LEU A 442 56.44 31.79 33.93
N ASN A 443 55.36 31.41 34.60
CA ASN A 443 55.33 31.43 36.07
C ASN A 443 55.92 30.17 36.72
N SER A 444 56.25 29.11 35.95
CA SER A 444 56.95 27.93 36.43
C SER A 444 58.47 28.05 36.36
N ASP A 445 59.02 29.04 35.59
CA ASP A 445 60.44 29.29 35.47
C ASP A 445 60.93 30.36 36.50
N GLU A 446 60.07 30.90 37.35
CA GLU A 446 60.38 31.84 38.43
C GLU A 446 60.45 31.23 39.86
N VAL A 447 60.49 29.90 40.01
CA VAL A 447 60.63 29.22 41.31
C VAL A 447 61.99 28.44 41.31
#